data_bd8714457c7717b7ccd2295eddd44eab
#
_entry.id   bd8714457c7717b7ccd2295eddd44eab
#
_cell.length_a   1.000
_cell.length_b   1.000
_cell.length_c   1.000
_cell.angle_alpha   90.00
_cell.angle_beta   90.00
_cell.angle_gamma   90.00
#
_symmetry.space_group_name_H-M   'P 1'
#
loop_
_entity.id
_entity.type
_entity.pdbx_description
1 polymer ?
#
loop_
_entity_poly.entity_id
_entity_poly.type
_entity_poly.pdbx_seq_one_letter_code
_entity_poly.pdbx_strand_id
1 'polypeptide(L)'
;MSTATDSLSVALFSEIFMADQLARNRLSRALPKGMELSHFSVLNHLARSGEEKTPAQLAKTFHVTRGAMTNTLSKLEWAGHIHV
;
A
#
# COMPACT_ATOMS: atom_id res chain seq x y z
N MET A 1 -10.84 -31.41 10.57
CA MET A 1 -11.08 -29.97 10.45
C MET A 1 -12.55 -29.67 10.43
N SER A 2 -13.01 -28.71 11.20
CA SER A 2 -14.42 -28.36 11.27
C SER A 2 -14.82 -27.53 10.05
N THR A 3 -15.76 -28.02 9.27
CA THR A 3 -16.27 -27.29 8.10
C THR A 3 -16.96 -25.99 8.50
N ALA A 4 -17.59 -25.95 9.67
CA ALA A 4 -18.28 -24.74 10.16
C ALA A 4 -17.27 -23.60 10.45
N THR A 5 -16.14 -23.93 11.10
CA THR A 5 -15.07 -22.95 11.37
C THR A 5 -14.44 -22.48 10.06
N ASP A 6 -14.18 -23.40 9.14
CA ASP A 6 -13.61 -23.06 7.84
C ASP A 6 -14.57 -22.18 7.04
N SER A 7 -15.87 -22.49 7.06
CA SER A 7 -16.88 -21.69 6.36
C SER A 7 -16.97 -20.27 6.92
N LEU A 8 -16.92 -20.14 8.26
CA LEU A 8 -16.96 -18.84 8.92
C LEU A 8 -15.71 -18.03 8.58
N SER A 9 -14.54 -18.66 8.62
CA SER A 9 -13.28 -18.01 8.25
C SER A 9 -13.29 -17.54 6.80
N VAL A 10 -13.76 -18.38 5.88
CA VAL A 10 -13.87 -18.04 4.48
C VAL A 10 -14.81 -16.85 4.28
N ALA A 11 -15.96 -16.87 4.94
CA ALA A 11 -16.94 -15.79 4.84
C ALA A 11 -16.35 -14.47 5.35
N LEU A 12 -15.67 -14.50 6.50
CA LEU A 12 -15.03 -13.32 7.07
C LEU A 12 -13.96 -12.74 6.16
N PHE A 13 -13.05 -13.58 5.69
CA PHE A 13 -11.98 -13.12 4.79
C PHE A 13 -12.53 -12.64 3.45
N SER A 14 -13.59 -13.27 2.95
CA SER A 14 -14.24 -12.83 1.71
C SER A 14 -14.83 -11.44 1.85
N GLU A 15 -15.47 -11.14 2.97
CA GLU A 15 -16.03 -9.81 3.22
C GLU A 15 -14.94 -8.76 3.35
N ILE A 16 -13.86 -9.07 4.07
CA ILE A 16 -12.70 -8.17 4.20
C ILE A 16 -12.08 -7.92 2.83
N PHE A 17 -11.91 -8.97 2.05
CA PHE A 17 -11.34 -8.87 0.71
C PHE A 17 -12.21 -8.00 -0.20
N MET A 18 -13.52 -8.18 -0.18
CA MET A 18 -14.45 -7.39 -0.98
C MET A 18 -14.43 -5.91 -0.56
N ALA A 19 -14.41 -5.63 0.74
CA ALA A 19 -14.32 -4.27 1.25
C ALA A 19 -13.00 -3.62 0.82
N ASP A 20 -11.90 -4.35 0.89
CA ASP A 20 -10.59 -3.88 0.46
C ASP A 20 -10.57 -3.56 -1.03
N GLN A 21 -11.13 -4.44 -1.85
CA GLN A 21 -11.23 -4.25 -3.29
C GLN A 21 -12.02 -2.98 -3.64
N LEU A 22 -13.15 -2.78 -2.97
CA LEU A 22 -13.99 -1.61 -3.20
C LEU A 22 -13.25 -0.32 -2.80
N ALA A 23 -12.59 -0.33 -1.65
CA ALA A 23 -11.81 0.81 -1.19
C ALA A 23 -10.67 1.14 -2.15
N ARG A 24 -9.95 0.12 -2.62
CA ARG A 24 -8.86 0.29 -3.59
C ARG A 24 -9.35 0.86 -4.90
N ASN A 25 -10.49 0.37 -5.40
CA ASN A 25 -11.06 0.87 -6.64
C ASN A 25 -11.44 2.35 -6.55
N ARG A 26 -12.07 2.74 -5.45
CA ARG A 26 -12.44 4.13 -5.22
C ARG A 26 -11.23 5.04 -5.07
N LEU A 27 -10.24 4.60 -4.30
CA LEU A 27 -9.01 5.36 -4.09
C LEU A 27 -8.23 5.51 -5.40
N SER A 28 -8.14 4.44 -6.18
CA SER A 28 -7.44 4.46 -7.47
C SER A 28 -8.02 5.51 -8.42
N ARG A 29 -9.35 5.68 -8.41
CA ARG A 29 -10.01 6.71 -9.24
C ARG A 29 -9.76 8.12 -8.75
N ALA A 30 -9.52 8.29 -7.45
CA ALA A 30 -9.27 9.59 -6.84
C ALA A 30 -7.81 10.02 -6.92
N LEU A 31 -6.89 9.11 -7.22
CA LEU A 31 -5.46 9.41 -7.28
C LEU A 31 -5.11 10.26 -8.49
N PRO A 32 -4.10 11.11 -8.37
CA PRO A 32 -3.58 11.86 -9.53
C PRO A 32 -3.15 10.93 -10.65
N LYS A 33 -3.23 11.41 -11.87
CA LYS A 33 -2.80 10.65 -13.03
C LYS A 33 -1.33 10.26 -12.88
N GLY A 34 -1.04 8.99 -13.10
CA GLY A 34 0.32 8.44 -13.00
C GLY A 34 0.69 7.93 -11.62
N MET A 35 -0.15 8.14 -10.61
CA MET A 35 0.09 7.60 -9.28
C MET A 35 -0.65 6.28 -9.10
N GLU A 36 0.09 5.24 -8.72
CA GLU A 36 -0.49 3.93 -8.40
C GLU A 36 -0.80 3.84 -6.91
N LEU A 37 -1.66 2.88 -6.54
CA LEU A 37 -2.00 2.65 -5.14
C LEU A 37 -0.78 2.36 -4.27
N SER A 38 0.19 1.61 -4.79
CA SER A 38 1.43 1.32 -4.07
C SER A 38 2.22 2.60 -3.75
N HIS A 39 2.24 3.54 -4.70
CA HIS A 39 2.90 4.84 -4.49
C HIS A 39 2.18 5.65 -3.42
N PHE A 40 0.86 5.68 -3.49
CA PHE A 40 0.04 6.38 -2.50
C PHE A 40 0.23 5.79 -1.10
N SER A 41 0.30 4.47 -0.98
CA SER A 41 0.50 3.81 0.31
C SER A 41 1.79 4.25 0.98
N VAL A 42 2.88 4.31 0.22
CA VAL A 42 4.18 4.76 0.73
C VAL A 42 4.11 6.24 1.13
N LEU A 43 3.55 7.07 0.26
CA LEU A 43 3.42 8.51 0.52
C LEU A 43 2.59 8.77 1.78
N ASN A 44 1.47 8.08 1.93
CA ASN A 44 0.61 8.20 3.09
C ASN A 44 1.32 7.77 4.38
N HIS A 45 2.10 6.68 4.31
CA HIS A 45 2.88 6.21 5.44
C HIS A 45 3.91 7.26 5.88
N LEU A 46 4.64 7.84 4.94
CA LEU A 46 5.63 8.88 5.23
C LEU A 46 4.97 10.12 5.84
N ALA A 47 3.84 10.54 5.29
CA ALA A 47 3.13 11.71 5.78
C ALA A 47 2.61 11.51 7.21
N ARG A 48 2.13 10.31 7.52
CA ARG A 48 1.58 9.99 8.84
C ARG A 48 2.64 9.76 9.90
N SER A 49 3.78 9.16 9.53
CA SER A 49 4.82 8.83 10.50
C SER A 49 5.52 10.07 11.06
N GLY A 50 5.61 11.14 10.25
CA GLY A 50 6.32 12.35 10.66
C GLY A 50 7.80 12.16 10.89
N GLU A 51 8.35 11.00 10.60
CA GLU A 51 9.75 10.66 10.79
C GLU A 51 10.42 10.40 9.46
N GLU A 52 11.72 10.65 9.40
CA GLU A 52 12.51 10.26 8.26
C GLU A 52 12.70 8.76 8.23
N LYS A 53 12.54 8.16 7.06
CA LYS A 53 12.69 6.72 6.86
C LYS A 53 13.68 6.48 5.73
N THR A 54 14.49 5.43 5.89
CA THR A 54 15.38 5.00 4.82
C THR A 54 14.62 4.09 3.84
N PRO A 55 15.08 3.99 2.58
CA PRO A 55 14.48 3.04 1.64
C PRO A 55 14.46 1.60 2.15
N ALA A 56 15.49 1.20 2.89
CA ALA A 56 15.56 -0.14 3.47
C ALA A 56 14.46 -0.36 4.51
N GLN A 57 14.22 0.62 5.38
CA GLN A 57 13.15 0.55 6.37
C GLN A 57 11.77 0.46 5.72
N LEU A 58 11.54 1.27 4.69
CA LEU A 58 10.28 1.27 3.96
C LEU A 58 10.05 -0.05 3.22
N ALA A 59 11.09 -0.60 2.60
CA ALA A 59 11.02 -1.89 1.93
C ALA A 59 10.58 -2.98 2.91
N LYS A 60 11.15 -2.99 4.09
CA LYS A 60 10.80 -3.94 5.14
C LYS A 60 9.37 -3.76 5.62
N THR A 61 8.94 -2.53 5.84
CA THR A 61 7.57 -2.20 6.28
C THR A 61 6.54 -2.68 5.28
N PHE A 62 6.78 -2.48 3.99
CA PHE A 62 5.83 -2.82 2.93
C PHE A 62 6.05 -4.21 2.34
N HIS A 63 6.99 -5.00 2.88
CA HIS A 63 7.27 -6.37 2.43
C HIS A 63 7.59 -6.45 0.94
N VAL A 64 8.39 -5.51 0.46
CA VAL A 64 8.85 -5.47 -0.93
C VAL A 64 10.37 -5.49 -0.97
N THR A 65 10.93 -5.69 -2.15
CA THR A 65 12.38 -5.64 -2.32
C THR A 65 12.88 -4.20 -2.20
N ARG A 66 14.15 -4.05 -1.85
CA ARG A 66 14.78 -2.73 -1.79
C ARG A 66 14.75 -2.04 -3.14
N GLY A 67 14.96 -2.79 -4.23
CA GLY A 67 14.90 -2.24 -5.58
C GLY A 67 13.51 -1.73 -5.94
N ALA A 68 12.47 -2.48 -5.60
CA ALA A 68 11.09 -2.06 -5.82
C ALA A 68 10.76 -0.79 -5.04
N MET A 69 11.20 -0.71 -3.78
CA MET A 69 10.98 0.48 -2.96
C MET A 69 11.75 1.68 -3.53
N THR A 70 13.00 1.50 -3.93
CA THR A 70 13.80 2.57 -4.54
C THR A 70 13.13 3.10 -5.80
N ASN A 71 12.57 2.20 -6.63
CA ASN A 71 11.85 2.60 -7.82
C ASN A 71 10.59 3.42 -7.48
N THR A 72 9.83 2.99 -6.48
CA THR A 72 8.65 3.73 -6.01
C THR A 72 9.03 5.13 -5.51
N LEU A 73 10.08 5.22 -4.69
CA LEU A 73 10.54 6.50 -4.14
C LEU A 73 11.04 7.43 -5.24
N SER A 74 11.74 6.89 -6.24
CA SER A 74 12.19 7.69 -7.39
C SER A 74 11.02 8.30 -8.14
N LYS A 75 9.95 7.53 -8.36
CA LYS A 75 8.75 8.03 -9.02
C LYS A 75 8.05 9.12 -8.20
N LEU A 76 7.96 8.94 -6.89
CA LEU A 76 7.39 9.95 -6.01
C LEU A 76 8.22 11.22 -5.96
N GLU A 77 9.52 11.10 -5.94
CA GLU A 77 10.43 12.24 -5.98
C GLU A 77 10.34 12.99 -7.31
N TRP A 78 10.34 12.24 -8.39
CA TRP A 78 10.20 12.82 -9.74
C TRP A 78 8.92 13.62 -9.88
N ALA A 79 7.82 13.13 -9.28
CA ALA A 79 6.53 13.83 -9.29
C ALA A 79 6.45 14.97 -8.28
N GLY A 80 7.48 15.18 -7.47
CA GLY A 80 7.52 16.27 -6.50
C GLY A 80 6.79 15.99 -5.19
N HIS A 81 6.43 14.74 -4.92
CA HIS A 81 5.68 14.39 -3.71
C HIS A 81 6.57 14.16 -2.49
N ILE A 82 7.83 13.79 -2.69
CA ILE A 82 8.77 13.56 -1.61
C ILE A 82 10.13 14.19 -1.93
N HIS A 83 10.92 14.34 -0.89
CA HIS A 83 12.30 14.83 -0.96
C HIS A 83 13.22 13.73 -0.44
N VAL A 84 14.13 13.30 -1.24
CA VAL A 84 15.07 12.25 -0.86
C VAL A 84 16.40 12.83 -0.40
#